data_34f608656d436dc258f739fee1df30d4
#
_entry.id   34f608656d436dc258f739fee1df30d4
#
_cell.length_a   1.000
_cell.length_b   1.000
_cell.length_c   1.000
_cell.angle_alpha   90.00
_cell.angle_beta   90.00
_cell.angle_gamma   90.00
#
_symmetry.space_group_name_H-M   'P 1'
#
loop_
_entity.id
_entity.type
_entity.pdbx_description
1 polymer ?
#
loop_
_entity_poly.entity_id
_entity_poly.type
_entity_poly.pdbx_seq_one_letter_code
_entity_poly.pdbx_strand_id
1 'polypeptide(L)'
;MSVSTHGSQQGSTTLSKDIEMLDPLSSPDAFLNRASINQTILGKIVAAKQEWVAARKLAQPLESFQGDLVPSDRDFEGDLRAGSTRFILECKKASPSKGLIRDDFNPEAIADIYGNYATAISVLTDEQFFQGDFAFLPRVRGRVKQPVLCKDFMIDPYQVYLARHYQADAILLMLSVLTDEGYRALFKVAKELGLGVLTEVSNAEERDRAIALGAPVIGINNRDLRDLSVDLARTKQLAAEIPADRVVISESGINHRAQVADLRAHAKGFLVGSSLMSEPDLEAAVRKLVLGQNKVCGLTRPEDAAAAHQAGAVFGGLIFVAKSPRYVDIPAARAVMAGAQLCYVGVFRNAQPATIAKTVEALNLAAVQLHGDEDAAYIETLRPLLPANCQIWKAVGITSGEPLPALDYQVDRLLLDTKVGSQSGGTGQAFDWA
;
A
#
# COMPACT_ATOMS: atom_id res chain seq x y z
N MET A 1 -34.40 -12.15 -51.84
CA MET A 1 -33.77 -12.62 -50.56
C MET A 1 -33.40 -11.37 -49.75
N SER A 2 -34.21 -11.05 -48.76
CA SER A 2 -34.04 -9.84 -47.94
C SER A 2 -33.04 -10.09 -46.86
N VAL A 3 -32.07 -9.20 -46.76
CA VAL A 3 -31.11 -9.15 -45.65
C VAL A 3 -31.64 -8.11 -44.64
N SER A 4 -31.98 -8.57 -43.43
CA SER A 4 -32.45 -7.75 -42.31
C SER A 4 -31.24 -7.27 -41.51
N THR A 5 -31.03 -5.96 -41.49
CA THR A 5 -30.02 -5.31 -40.61
C THR A 5 -30.65 -5.03 -39.26
N HIS A 6 -30.13 -5.69 -38.18
CA HIS A 6 -30.44 -5.34 -36.79
C HIS A 6 -29.50 -4.23 -36.33
N GLY A 7 -30.08 -3.04 -36.14
CA GLY A 7 -29.39 -1.95 -35.46
C GLY A 7 -29.42 -2.16 -33.95
N SER A 8 -28.25 -2.19 -33.34
CA SER A 8 -28.07 -2.17 -31.89
C SER A 8 -28.29 -0.74 -31.35
N GLN A 9 -29.39 -0.51 -30.67
CA GLN A 9 -29.61 0.69 -29.86
C GLN A 9 -28.71 0.59 -28.59
N GLN A 10 -27.74 1.49 -28.48
CA GLN A 10 -27.09 1.79 -27.22
C GLN A 10 -28.06 2.59 -26.37
N GLY A 11 -28.57 1.97 -25.30
CA GLY A 11 -29.36 2.62 -24.28
C GLY A 11 -28.51 3.57 -23.43
N SER A 12 -28.64 4.85 -23.66
CA SER A 12 -28.23 5.91 -22.75
C SER A 12 -29.12 5.83 -21.50
N THR A 13 -28.60 5.28 -20.38
CA THR A 13 -29.29 5.31 -19.09
C THR A 13 -29.10 6.70 -18.48
N THR A 14 -29.99 7.61 -18.80
CA THR A 14 -30.14 8.88 -18.07
C THR A 14 -30.69 8.57 -16.68
N LEU A 15 -30.01 9.09 -15.63
CA LEU A 15 -30.47 9.02 -14.25
C LEU A 15 -31.95 9.55 -14.19
N SER A 16 -32.81 8.74 -13.58
CA SER A 16 -34.21 9.07 -13.35
C SER A 16 -34.33 10.40 -12.60
N LYS A 17 -35.28 11.27 -13.01
CA LYS A 17 -35.56 12.57 -12.39
C LYS A 17 -36.18 12.48 -10.99
N ASP A 18 -36.30 11.27 -10.43
CA ASP A 18 -36.94 11.01 -9.14
C ASP A 18 -35.93 10.81 -8.02
N ILE A 19 -34.86 11.64 -7.98
CA ILE A 19 -34.05 11.75 -6.76
C ILE A 19 -34.90 12.54 -5.76
N GLU A 20 -35.56 11.83 -4.83
CA GLU A 20 -36.09 12.46 -3.62
C GLU A 20 -34.99 13.27 -2.95
N MET A 21 -35.02 14.57 -3.12
CA MET A 21 -34.08 15.47 -2.46
C MET A 21 -34.19 15.23 -0.96
N LEU A 22 -33.11 14.78 -0.33
CA LEU A 22 -33.01 14.82 1.12
C LEU A 22 -33.42 16.22 1.57
N ASP A 23 -34.33 16.27 2.55
CA ASP A 23 -34.86 17.53 3.09
C ASP A 23 -33.68 18.50 3.33
N PRO A 24 -33.63 19.65 2.62
CA PRO A 24 -32.58 20.65 2.77
C PRO A 24 -32.50 21.26 4.18
N LEU A 25 -33.42 20.86 5.08
CA LEU A 25 -33.55 21.34 6.45
C LEU A 25 -32.73 20.50 7.48
N SER A 26 -32.14 19.36 7.13
CA SER A 26 -31.19 18.72 8.05
C SER A 26 -29.92 19.56 8.09
N SER A 27 -29.73 20.29 9.19
CA SER A 27 -28.51 21.02 9.48
C SER A 27 -27.30 20.06 9.36
N PRO A 28 -26.20 20.41 8.66
CA PRO A 28 -24.98 19.60 8.62
C PRO A 28 -24.50 19.18 10.01
N ASP A 29 -24.84 19.91 11.05
CA ASP A 29 -24.57 19.61 12.45
C ASP A 29 -25.27 18.34 12.95
N ALA A 30 -26.44 17.98 12.42
CA ALA A 30 -27.15 16.75 12.79
C ALA A 30 -26.39 15.46 12.33
N PHE A 31 -25.51 15.58 11.36
CA PHE A 31 -24.71 14.46 10.85
C PHE A 31 -23.45 14.21 11.64
N LEU A 32 -23.06 15.10 12.56
CA LEU A 32 -21.77 15.04 13.25
C LEU A 32 -21.88 14.44 14.66
N ASN A 33 -21.00 13.49 14.95
CA ASN A 33 -20.79 12.94 16.30
C ASN A 33 -19.96 13.89 17.14
N ARG A 34 -20.56 14.97 17.64
CA ARG A 34 -19.90 16.02 18.43
C ARG A 34 -19.20 15.49 19.68
N ALA A 35 -19.70 14.41 20.27
CA ALA A 35 -19.11 13.82 21.48
C ALA A 35 -17.72 13.21 21.20
N SER A 36 -17.54 12.62 20.02
CA SER A 36 -16.27 11.97 19.64
C SER A 36 -15.18 12.94 19.18
N ILE A 37 -15.56 14.11 18.63
CA ILE A 37 -14.60 14.98 17.94
C ILE A 37 -14.16 16.21 18.75
N ASN A 38 -14.87 16.57 19.82
CA ASN A 38 -14.57 17.77 20.60
C ASN A 38 -13.14 17.76 21.18
N GLN A 39 -12.43 18.90 21.06
CA GLN A 39 -11.08 19.16 21.59
C GLN A 39 -9.95 18.25 21.05
N THR A 40 -10.18 17.51 19.98
CA THR A 40 -9.19 16.64 19.32
C THR A 40 -8.65 17.28 18.03
N ILE A 41 -7.57 16.71 17.48
CA ILE A 41 -7.10 17.10 16.14
C ILE A 41 -8.19 16.84 15.08
N LEU A 42 -8.95 15.76 15.25
CA LEU A 42 -10.08 15.42 14.37
C LEU A 42 -11.16 16.49 14.42
N GLY A 43 -11.47 17.03 15.60
CA GLY A 43 -12.43 18.12 15.75
C GLY A 43 -12.01 19.41 15.03
N LYS A 44 -10.71 19.73 15.07
CA LYS A 44 -10.17 20.87 14.31
C LYS A 44 -10.31 20.66 12.81
N ILE A 45 -10.03 19.44 12.32
CA ILE A 45 -10.16 19.08 10.91
C ILE A 45 -11.62 19.19 10.47
N VAL A 46 -12.56 18.65 11.25
CA VAL A 46 -14.00 18.70 10.93
C VAL A 46 -14.52 20.14 10.92
N ALA A 47 -14.12 20.99 11.86
CA ALA A 47 -14.49 22.40 11.88
C ALA A 47 -14.01 23.14 10.62
N ALA A 48 -12.74 22.95 10.25
CA ALA A 48 -12.20 23.52 9.02
C ALA A 48 -12.91 22.97 7.76
N LYS A 49 -13.28 21.68 7.79
CA LYS A 49 -14.03 21.06 6.68
C LYS A 49 -15.44 21.63 6.54
N GLN A 50 -16.12 21.98 7.63
CA GLN A 50 -17.42 22.67 7.58
C GLN A 50 -17.30 24.04 6.87
N GLU A 51 -16.27 24.82 7.22
CA GLU A 51 -16.00 26.10 6.56
C GLU A 51 -15.68 25.92 5.08
N TRP A 52 -14.83 24.95 4.76
CA TRP A 52 -14.45 24.62 3.39
C TRP A 52 -15.68 24.19 2.55
N VAL A 53 -16.54 23.32 3.08
CA VAL A 53 -17.77 22.88 2.39
C VAL A 53 -18.69 24.06 2.13
N ALA A 54 -18.90 24.94 3.12
CA ALA A 54 -19.73 26.13 2.95
C ALA A 54 -19.22 27.05 1.84
N ALA A 55 -17.91 27.34 1.85
CA ALA A 55 -17.26 28.15 0.82
C ALA A 55 -17.32 27.47 -0.56
N ARG A 56 -17.10 26.16 -0.60
CA ARG A 56 -17.10 25.39 -1.87
C ARG A 56 -18.49 25.34 -2.51
N LYS A 57 -19.56 25.16 -1.72
CA LYS A 57 -20.95 25.21 -2.20
C LYS A 57 -21.29 26.56 -2.87
N LEU A 58 -20.75 27.66 -2.34
CA LEU A 58 -20.91 28.99 -2.94
C LEU A 58 -20.12 29.15 -4.24
N ALA A 59 -18.88 28.67 -4.27
CA ALA A 59 -17.98 28.79 -5.42
C ALA A 59 -18.37 27.84 -6.58
N GLN A 60 -18.87 26.65 -6.25
CA GLN A 60 -19.27 25.62 -7.21
C GLN A 60 -20.57 24.96 -6.73
N PRO A 61 -21.75 25.60 -6.94
CA PRO A 61 -23.03 25.04 -6.52
C PRO A 61 -23.29 23.65 -7.12
N LEU A 62 -23.99 22.79 -6.37
CA LEU A 62 -24.27 21.41 -6.79
C LEU A 62 -24.99 21.37 -8.15
N GLU A 63 -25.91 22.27 -8.37
CA GLU A 63 -26.70 22.40 -9.59
C GLU A 63 -25.82 22.66 -10.83
N SER A 64 -24.63 23.21 -10.63
CA SER A 64 -23.70 23.52 -11.73
C SER A 64 -23.05 22.29 -12.35
N PHE A 65 -23.08 21.12 -11.67
CA PHE A 65 -22.41 19.90 -12.13
C PHE A 65 -23.21 18.61 -11.91
N GLN A 66 -24.27 18.64 -11.10
CA GLN A 66 -25.03 17.42 -10.76
C GLN A 66 -25.63 16.73 -11.99
N GLY A 67 -26.08 17.51 -12.98
CA GLY A 67 -26.70 16.98 -14.20
C GLY A 67 -25.75 16.19 -15.12
N ASP A 68 -24.44 16.38 -14.96
CA ASP A 68 -23.40 15.74 -15.77
C ASP A 68 -22.80 14.51 -15.08
N LEU A 69 -23.27 14.16 -13.87
CA LEU A 69 -22.71 13.03 -13.12
C LEU A 69 -23.12 11.70 -13.75
N VAL A 70 -22.13 10.85 -13.92
CA VAL A 70 -22.27 9.46 -14.36
C VAL A 70 -21.82 8.54 -13.22
N PRO A 71 -22.57 7.49 -12.87
CA PRO A 71 -22.15 6.53 -11.86
C PRO A 71 -20.77 5.95 -12.13
N SER A 72 -20.07 5.51 -11.08
CA SER A 72 -18.78 4.84 -11.24
C SER A 72 -18.94 3.54 -12.04
N ASP A 73 -17.97 3.27 -12.90
CA ASP A 73 -17.84 2.07 -13.72
C ASP A 73 -16.78 1.09 -13.16
N ARG A 74 -16.27 1.34 -11.92
CA ARG A 74 -15.25 0.51 -11.25
C ARG A 74 -15.79 -0.04 -9.93
N ASP A 75 -15.59 -1.36 -9.73
CA ASP A 75 -16.13 -2.08 -8.56
C ASP A 75 -15.11 -2.14 -7.41
N PHE A 76 -15.11 -1.12 -6.56
CA PHE A 76 -14.23 -1.05 -5.39
C PHE A 76 -14.46 -2.23 -4.41
N GLU A 77 -15.70 -2.58 -4.14
CA GLU A 77 -16.06 -3.63 -3.17
C GLU A 77 -15.71 -5.02 -3.70
N GLY A 78 -16.03 -5.30 -4.97
CA GLY A 78 -15.75 -6.58 -5.64
C GLY A 78 -14.24 -6.81 -5.78
N ASP A 79 -13.48 -5.79 -6.18
CA ASP A 79 -12.03 -5.89 -6.33
C ASP A 79 -11.33 -6.16 -4.98
N LEU A 80 -11.80 -5.56 -3.89
CA LEU A 80 -11.28 -5.83 -2.55
C LEU A 80 -11.68 -7.22 -2.02
N ARG A 81 -12.84 -7.72 -2.40
CA ARG A 81 -13.35 -9.02 -1.99
C ARG A 81 -12.63 -10.17 -2.69
N ALA A 82 -12.26 -10.01 -3.95
CA ALA A 82 -11.64 -11.04 -4.78
C ALA A 82 -10.23 -11.43 -4.31
N GLY A 83 -9.79 -12.66 -4.62
CA GLY A 83 -8.40 -13.13 -4.44
C GLY A 83 -7.89 -13.20 -3.00
N SER A 84 -6.56 -13.09 -2.81
CA SER A 84 -5.87 -13.19 -1.53
C SER A 84 -5.72 -11.81 -0.84
N THR A 85 -4.56 -11.48 -0.32
CA THR A 85 -4.27 -10.18 0.32
C THR A 85 -4.40 -9.03 -0.66
N ARG A 86 -5.08 -7.93 -0.26
CA ARG A 86 -5.36 -6.75 -1.06
C ARG A 86 -4.61 -5.52 -0.53
N PHE A 87 -4.30 -4.59 -1.43
CA PHE A 87 -3.62 -3.36 -1.06
C PHE A 87 -4.35 -2.14 -1.64
N ILE A 88 -4.70 -1.21 -0.76
CA ILE A 88 -5.08 0.16 -1.12
C ILE A 88 -3.84 1.02 -0.91
N LEU A 89 -3.21 1.47 -2.00
CA LEU A 89 -2.00 2.27 -1.92
C LEU A 89 -2.36 3.76 -1.98
N GLU A 90 -1.82 4.54 -1.04
CA GLU A 90 -2.28 5.90 -0.80
C GLU A 90 -1.30 6.95 -1.32
N CYS A 91 -1.78 7.82 -2.22
CA CYS A 91 -1.12 9.04 -2.66
C CYS A 91 -1.28 10.10 -1.57
N LYS A 92 -0.22 10.35 -0.80
CA LYS A 92 -0.21 11.28 0.34
C LYS A 92 1.00 12.21 0.30
N LYS A 93 0.76 13.52 0.12
CA LYS A 93 1.80 14.53 0.12
C LYS A 93 2.25 14.90 1.53
N ALA A 94 1.31 15.12 2.44
CA ALA A 94 1.54 15.55 3.80
C ALA A 94 0.56 14.88 4.79
N SER A 95 0.80 15.02 6.08
CA SER A 95 -0.15 14.61 7.14
C SER A 95 0.05 15.42 8.42
N PRO A 96 -0.98 15.55 9.30
CA PRO A 96 -0.86 16.27 10.58
C PRO A 96 0.25 15.71 11.48
N SER A 97 0.52 14.40 11.43
CA SER A 97 1.50 13.74 12.29
C SER A 97 2.94 13.78 11.78
N LYS A 98 3.16 14.01 10.48
CA LYS A 98 4.50 13.95 9.85
C LYS A 98 4.86 15.25 9.09
N GLY A 99 3.94 16.19 8.93
CA GLY A 99 4.12 17.34 8.05
C GLY A 99 4.24 16.92 6.57
N LEU A 100 5.08 17.60 5.80
CA LEU A 100 5.40 17.24 4.42
C LEU A 100 6.14 15.90 4.41
N ILE A 101 5.63 14.92 3.61
CA ILE A 101 6.20 13.57 3.50
C ILE A 101 6.97 13.43 2.19
N ARG A 102 6.41 13.96 1.09
CA ARG A 102 7.02 13.90 -0.24
C ARG A 102 6.95 15.27 -0.91
N ASP A 103 8.09 15.90 -1.12
CA ASP A 103 8.23 17.23 -1.75
C ASP A 103 8.08 17.15 -3.27
N ASP A 104 8.60 16.09 -3.91
CA ASP A 104 8.47 15.77 -5.33
C ASP A 104 7.13 15.10 -5.69
N PHE A 105 6.05 15.42 -4.94
CA PHE A 105 4.76 14.76 -5.11
C PHE A 105 4.18 14.99 -6.50
N ASN A 106 4.09 13.93 -7.28
CA ASN A 106 3.46 13.89 -8.60
C ASN A 106 2.45 12.74 -8.64
N PRO A 107 1.13 13.02 -8.61
CA PRO A 107 0.11 11.98 -8.50
C PRO A 107 0.08 11.05 -9.71
N GLU A 108 0.39 11.50 -10.94
CA GLU A 108 0.45 10.64 -12.11
C GLU A 108 1.62 9.66 -12.04
N ALA A 109 2.82 10.14 -11.70
CA ALA A 109 4.00 9.28 -11.58
C ALA A 109 3.83 8.24 -10.47
N ILE A 110 3.19 8.62 -9.35
CA ILE A 110 2.84 7.70 -8.26
C ILE A 110 1.81 6.67 -8.76
N ALA A 111 0.79 7.11 -9.49
CA ALA A 111 -0.25 6.24 -10.05
C ALA A 111 0.33 5.23 -11.05
N ASP A 112 1.29 5.60 -11.89
CA ASP A 112 1.98 4.70 -12.82
C ASP A 112 2.68 3.54 -12.10
N ILE A 113 3.27 3.81 -10.93
CA ILE A 113 3.86 2.78 -10.08
C ILE A 113 2.75 1.95 -9.41
N TYR A 114 1.80 2.61 -8.73
CA TYR A 114 0.77 1.94 -7.95
C TYR A 114 -0.15 1.06 -8.79
N GLY A 115 -0.44 1.46 -10.04
CA GLY A 115 -1.25 0.70 -10.98
C GLY A 115 -0.76 -0.71 -11.29
N ASN A 116 0.53 -1.00 -11.03
CA ASN A 116 1.09 -2.35 -11.20
C ASN A 116 0.88 -3.26 -9.97
N TYR A 117 0.53 -2.70 -8.81
CA TYR A 117 0.57 -3.44 -7.53
C TYR A 117 -0.69 -3.29 -6.70
N ALA A 118 -1.40 -2.18 -6.81
CA ALA A 118 -2.57 -1.87 -5.99
C ALA A 118 -3.83 -2.61 -6.46
N THR A 119 -4.73 -2.89 -5.52
CA THR A 119 -6.12 -3.28 -5.80
C THR A 119 -6.99 -2.05 -5.97
N ALA A 120 -6.75 -1.02 -5.17
CA ALA A 120 -7.35 0.30 -5.28
C ALA A 120 -6.33 1.37 -4.92
N ILE A 121 -6.54 2.60 -5.36
CA ILE A 121 -5.65 3.73 -5.04
C ILE A 121 -6.42 4.75 -4.23
N SER A 122 -5.87 5.12 -3.08
CA SER A 122 -6.40 6.18 -2.22
C SER A 122 -5.72 7.51 -2.52
N VAL A 123 -6.51 8.57 -2.65
CA VAL A 123 -6.01 9.93 -2.93
C VAL A 123 -6.54 10.89 -1.88
N LEU A 124 -5.62 11.53 -1.13
CA LEU A 124 -5.95 12.57 -0.17
C LEU A 124 -6.43 13.81 -0.92
N THR A 125 -7.61 14.34 -0.55
CA THR A 125 -8.19 15.53 -1.15
C THR A 125 -8.34 16.69 -0.16
N ASP A 126 -8.07 16.47 1.13
CA ASP A 126 -8.04 17.55 2.10
C ASP A 126 -6.83 18.48 1.88
N GLU A 127 -7.12 19.76 1.59
CA GLU A 127 -6.10 20.76 1.23
C GLU A 127 -5.29 21.22 2.45
N GLN A 128 -5.96 21.51 3.57
CA GLN A 128 -5.36 22.20 4.70
C GLN A 128 -4.42 21.32 5.51
N PHE A 129 -4.80 20.07 5.78
CA PHE A 129 -4.07 19.19 6.68
C PHE A 129 -3.23 18.15 5.95
N PHE A 130 -3.56 17.85 4.69
CA PHE A 130 -2.88 16.81 3.92
C PHE A 130 -2.25 17.32 2.62
N GLN A 131 -2.40 18.62 2.31
CA GLN A 131 -1.98 19.23 1.06
C GLN A 131 -2.51 18.44 -0.16
N GLY A 132 -3.74 17.93 -0.03
CA GLY A 132 -4.48 17.23 -1.06
C GLY A 132 -5.18 18.18 -2.03
N ASP A 133 -5.82 17.62 -3.05
CA ASP A 133 -6.65 18.36 -4.00
C ASP A 133 -7.61 17.38 -4.69
N PHE A 134 -8.86 17.77 -4.87
CA PHE A 134 -9.82 17.02 -5.68
C PHE A 134 -9.36 16.84 -7.13
N ALA A 135 -8.60 17.80 -7.67
CA ALA A 135 -8.02 17.71 -9.01
C ALA A 135 -7.00 16.56 -9.18
N PHE A 136 -6.49 15.97 -8.09
CA PHE A 136 -5.63 14.79 -8.18
C PHE A 136 -6.41 13.52 -8.57
N LEU A 137 -7.70 13.43 -8.24
CA LEU A 137 -8.54 12.25 -8.54
C LEU A 137 -8.57 11.90 -10.04
N PRO A 138 -8.98 12.80 -10.97
CA PRO A 138 -9.00 12.49 -12.39
C PRO A 138 -7.60 12.23 -12.96
N ARG A 139 -6.56 12.88 -12.43
CA ARG A 139 -5.18 12.69 -12.84
C ARG A 139 -4.69 11.28 -12.52
N VAL A 140 -4.99 10.78 -11.31
CA VAL A 140 -4.69 9.40 -10.90
C VAL A 140 -5.55 8.41 -11.69
N ARG A 141 -6.87 8.65 -11.75
CA ARG A 141 -7.81 7.74 -12.42
C ARG A 141 -7.49 7.53 -13.90
N GLY A 142 -7.03 8.57 -14.58
CA GLY A 142 -6.61 8.52 -15.98
C GLY A 142 -5.37 7.64 -16.25
N ARG A 143 -4.59 7.32 -15.21
CA ARG A 143 -3.36 6.50 -15.30
C ARG A 143 -3.58 5.04 -14.96
N VAL A 144 -4.67 4.69 -14.27
CA VAL A 144 -4.90 3.36 -13.69
C VAL A 144 -6.26 2.79 -14.09
N LYS A 145 -6.40 1.47 -13.97
CA LYS A 145 -7.67 0.75 -14.16
C LYS A 145 -8.37 0.48 -12.82
N GLN A 146 -7.64 0.50 -11.73
CA GLN A 146 -8.11 0.25 -10.38
C GLN A 146 -9.07 1.35 -9.93
N PRO A 147 -10.04 1.05 -9.06
CA PRO A 147 -10.90 2.05 -8.45
C PRO A 147 -10.09 3.05 -7.60
N VAL A 148 -10.49 4.32 -7.66
CA VAL A 148 -9.84 5.43 -6.97
C VAL A 148 -10.72 5.88 -5.81
N LEU A 149 -10.19 5.79 -4.59
CA LEU A 149 -10.82 6.23 -3.35
C LEU A 149 -10.52 7.70 -3.09
N CYS A 150 -11.55 8.55 -3.02
CA CYS A 150 -11.45 9.90 -2.47
C CYS A 150 -11.34 9.82 -0.95
N LYS A 151 -10.15 10.07 -0.42
CA LYS A 151 -9.86 10.03 1.02
C LYS A 151 -9.98 11.43 1.61
N ASP A 152 -11.14 11.75 2.12
CA ASP A 152 -11.48 13.04 2.73
C ASP A 152 -12.39 12.86 3.95
N PHE A 153 -12.60 13.91 4.72
CA PHE A 153 -13.55 13.97 5.84
C PHE A 153 -14.92 14.34 5.30
N MET A 154 -15.70 13.32 4.95
CA MET A 154 -17.06 13.50 4.39
C MET A 154 -18.05 13.82 5.52
N ILE A 155 -18.66 15.00 5.46
CA ILE A 155 -19.61 15.50 6.46
C ILE A 155 -20.90 16.01 5.84
N ASP A 156 -20.97 16.09 4.52
CA ASP A 156 -22.09 16.66 3.78
C ASP A 156 -22.28 15.90 2.44
N PRO A 157 -23.53 15.59 2.04
CA PRO A 157 -23.81 14.94 0.76
C PRO A 157 -23.20 15.63 -0.46
N TYR A 158 -23.05 16.95 -0.43
CA TYR A 158 -22.39 17.73 -1.47
C TYR A 158 -20.98 17.18 -1.79
N GLN A 159 -20.21 16.78 -0.76
CA GLN A 159 -18.87 16.24 -0.97
C GLN A 159 -18.90 14.91 -1.73
N VAL A 160 -19.92 14.09 -1.54
CA VAL A 160 -20.08 12.82 -2.26
C VAL A 160 -20.32 13.06 -3.75
N TYR A 161 -21.20 14.01 -4.08
CA TYR A 161 -21.41 14.44 -5.47
C TYR A 161 -20.14 15.04 -6.07
N LEU A 162 -19.43 15.88 -5.30
CA LEU A 162 -18.18 16.51 -5.72
C LEU A 162 -17.09 15.45 -5.98
N ALA A 163 -16.95 14.45 -5.11
CA ALA A 163 -16.02 13.35 -5.31
C ALA A 163 -16.30 12.62 -6.62
N ARG A 164 -17.57 12.34 -6.94
CA ARG A 164 -17.94 11.73 -8.22
C ARG A 164 -17.71 12.66 -9.40
N HIS A 165 -17.98 13.96 -9.26
CA HIS A 165 -17.66 14.96 -10.28
C HIS A 165 -16.16 14.94 -10.64
N TYR A 166 -15.30 14.80 -9.66
CA TYR A 166 -13.86 14.57 -9.85
C TYR A 166 -13.49 13.10 -10.08
N GLN A 167 -14.46 12.28 -10.49
CA GLN A 167 -14.26 10.91 -10.96
C GLN A 167 -13.78 9.90 -9.89
N ALA A 168 -14.01 10.14 -8.61
CA ALA A 168 -13.81 9.12 -7.59
C ALA A 168 -14.68 7.88 -7.87
N ASP A 169 -14.18 6.71 -7.51
CA ASP A 169 -14.89 5.41 -7.60
C ASP A 169 -15.31 4.90 -6.22
N ALA A 170 -14.74 5.47 -5.16
CA ALA A 170 -15.11 5.20 -3.77
C ALA A 170 -14.88 6.43 -2.89
N ILE A 171 -15.51 6.42 -1.71
CA ILE A 171 -15.35 7.45 -0.68
C ILE A 171 -15.05 6.84 0.69
N LEU A 172 -14.52 7.66 1.60
CA LEU A 172 -14.35 7.34 3.01
C LEU A 172 -15.52 7.87 3.82
N LEU A 173 -16.12 7.04 4.68
CA LEU A 173 -17.05 7.47 5.73
C LEU A 173 -16.52 7.05 7.10
N MET A 174 -16.35 8.00 8.02
CA MET A 174 -15.76 7.78 9.34
C MET A 174 -16.83 7.78 10.44
N LEU A 175 -17.00 6.68 11.17
CA LEU A 175 -17.98 6.60 12.26
C LEU A 175 -17.56 7.36 13.52
N SER A 176 -16.27 7.69 13.63
CA SER A 176 -15.79 8.67 14.62
C SER A 176 -16.30 10.09 14.37
N VAL A 177 -16.64 10.43 13.11
CA VAL A 177 -17.11 11.75 12.68
C VAL A 177 -18.63 11.81 12.54
N LEU A 178 -19.24 10.75 11.99
CA LEU A 178 -20.64 10.71 11.58
C LEU A 178 -21.55 10.07 12.63
N THR A 179 -22.73 10.64 12.79
CA THR A 179 -23.87 9.92 13.41
C THR A 179 -24.35 8.81 12.45
N ASP A 180 -25.18 7.88 12.96
CA ASP A 180 -25.77 6.84 12.11
C ASP A 180 -26.68 7.42 11.02
N GLU A 181 -27.37 8.51 11.33
CA GLU A 181 -28.19 9.24 10.36
C GLU A 181 -27.32 9.87 9.26
N GLY A 182 -26.27 10.58 9.64
CA GLY A 182 -25.29 11.15 8.71
C GLY A 182 -24.67 10.09 7.83
N TYR A 183 -24.25 8.96 8.42
CA TYR A 183 -23.71 7.85 7.66
C TYR A 183 -24.70 7.34 6.60
N ARG A 184 -25.98 7.07 7.00
CA ARG A 184 -26.99 6.57 6.07
C ARG A 184 -27.27 7.56 4.93
N ALA A 185 -27.31 8.86 5.23
CA ALA A 185 -27.50 9.89 4.24
C ALA A 185 -26.40 9.91 3.18
N LEU A 186 -25.13 9.93 3.62
CA LEU A 186 -24.00 9.94 2.69
C LEU A 186 -23.85 8.60 1.95
N PHE A 187 -24.08 7.48 2.63
CA PHE A 187 -24.03 6.14 2.04
C PHE A 187 -25.08 5.97 0.93
N LYS A 188 -26.31 6.48 1.14
CA LYS A 188 -27.37 6.46 0.12
C LYS A 188 -26.90 7.16 -1.16
N VAL A 189 -26.39 8.39 -1.05
CA VAL A 189 -25.87 9.15 -2.20
C VAL A 189 -24.71 8.43 -2.88
N ALA A 190 -23.79 7.83 -2.10
CA ALA A 190 -22.69 7.06 -2.65
C ALA A 190 -23.20 5.88 -3.51
N LYS A 191 -24.18 5.13 -3.02
CA LYS A 191 -24.77 4.00 -3.76
C LYS A 191 -25.53 4.43 -5.02
N GLU A 192 -26.24 5.55 -5.00
CA GLU A 192 -26.92 6.13 -6.17
C GLU A 192 -25.90 6.51 -7.27
N LEU A 193 -24.70 6.94 -6.87
CA LEU A 193 -23.60 7.30 -7.77
C LEU A 193 -22.67 6.11 -8.12
N GLY A 194 -23.00 4.88 -7.72
CA GLY A 194 -22.18 3.70 -7.96
C GLY A 194 -20.84 3.71 -7.25
N LEU A 195 -20.70 4.53 -6.18
CA LEU A 195 -19.47 4.62 -5.41
C LEU A 195 -19.35 3.49 -4.38
N GLY A 196 -18.17 2.90 -4.27
CA GLY A 196 -17.81 2.09 -3.12
C GLY A 196 -17.64 2.94 -1.86
N VAL A 197 -17.79 2.30 -0.69
CA VAL A 197 -17.63 2.99 0.60
C VAL A 197 -16.67 2.23 1.50
N LEU A 198 -15.58 2.90 1.89
CA LEU A 198 -14.71 2.47 2.98
C LEU A 198 -15.24 3.07 4.29
N THR A 199 -15.75 2.23 5.19
CA THR A 199 -16.29 2.67 6.48
C THR A 199 -15.21 2.54 7.53
N GLU A 200 -14.66 3.65 8.00
CA GLU A 200 -13.58 3.66 8.98
C GLU A 200 -14.11 3.59 10.42
N VAL A 201 -13.47 2.72 11.22
CA VAL A 201 -13.73 2.52 12.65
C VAL A 201 -12.42 2.48 13.44
N SER A 202 -12.44 2.97 14.68
CA SER A 202 -11.27 3.03 15.56
C SER A 202 -11.44 2.34 16.91
N ASN A 203 -12.67 1.90 17.24
CA ASN A 203 -13.02 1.24 18.50
C ASN A 203 -14.18 0.26 18.32
N ALA A 204 -14.53 -0.47 19.39
CA ALA A 204 -15.57 -1.50 19.37
C ALA A 204 -16.98 -0.91 19.12
N GLU A 205 -17.30 0.25 19.69
CA GLU A 205 -18.60 0.91 19.50
C GLU A 205 -18.78 1.27 18.00
N GLU A 206 -17.78 1.88 17.38
CA GLU A 206 -17.82 2.23 15.96
C GLU A 206 -17.90 0.98 15.07
N ARG A 207 -17.17 -0.12 15.42
CA ARG A 207 -17.28 -1.41 14.73
C ARG A 207 -18.71 -1.96 14.78
N ASP A 208 -19.33 -1.97 15.95
CA ASP A 208 -20.69 -2.49 16.13
C ASP A 208 -21.71 -1.67 15.35
N ARG A 209 -21.53 -0.34 15.32
CA ARG A 209 -22.31 0.56 14.49
C ARG A 209 -22.11 0.26 12.99
N ALA A 210 -20.86 0.05 12.54
CA ALA A 210 -20.57 -0.30 11.14
C ALA A 210 -21.28 -1.59 10.72
N ILE A 211 -21.28 -2.62 11.59
CA ILE A 211 -21.96 -3.88 11.37
C ILE A 211 -23.48 -3.67 11.28
N ALA A 212 -24.07 -2.94 12.24
CA ALA A 212 -25.51 -2.65 12.29
C ALA A 212 -25.97 -1.80 11.10
N LEU A 213 -25.13 -0.88 10.60
CA LEU A 213 -25.37 -0.06 9.42
C LEU A 213 -25.18 -0.81 8.10
N GLY A 214 -24.72 -2.05 8.13
CA GLY A 214 -24.56 -2.88 6.94
C GLY A 214 -23.34 -2.52 6.09
N ALA A 215 -22.31 -1.89 6.67
CA ALA A 215 -21.10 -1.49 5.94
C ALA A 215 -20.43 -2.69 5.24
N PRO A 216 -20.24 -2.68 3.92
CA PRO A 216 -19.68 -3.82 3.17
C PRO A 216 -18.15 -3.93 3.31
N VAL A 217 -17.46 -2.80 3.44
CA VAL A 217 -16.01 -2.69 3.64
C VAL A 217 -15.75 -1.89 4.91
N ILE A 218 -15.09 -2.51 5.88
CA ILE A 218 -14.79 -1.91 7.18
C ILE A 218 -13.30 -1.71 7.31
N GLY A 219 -12.87 -0.45 7.41
CA GLY A 219 -11.50 -0.04 7.64
C GLY A 219 -11.23 0.10 9.14
N ILE A 220 -10.30 -0.67 9.68
CA ILE A 220 -9.84 -0.54 11.07
C ILE A 220 -8.63 0.37 11.10
N ASN A 221 -8.82 1.59 11.62
CA ASN A 221 -7.72 2.55 11.77
C ASN A 221 -6.92 2.25 13.04
N ASN A 222 -5.69 1.77 12.86
CA ASN A 222 -4.77 1.51 13.97
C ASN A 222 -4.24 2.80 14.62
N ARG A 223 -4.45 3.96 14.00
CA ARG A 223 -4.09 5.27 14.57
C ARG A 223 -5.27 5.83 15.33
N ASP A 224 -5.02 6.19 16.60
CA ASP A 224 -5.96 7.01 17.36
C ASP A 224 -5.83 8.48 16.91
N LEU A 225 -6.91 9.04 16.37
CA LEU A 225 -6.91 10.43 15.89
C LEU A 225 -7.04 11.46 17.02
N ARG A 226 -7.14 11.01 18.27
CA ARG A 226 -7.16 11.89 19.46
C ARG A 226 -5.74 12.24 19.90
N ASP A 227 -4.81 11.27 19.90
CA ASP A 227 -3.43 11.41 20.36
C ASP A 227 -2.37 11.03 19.31
N LEU A 228 -2.80 10.55 18.13
CA LEU A 228 -1.99 10.10 17.00
C LEU A 228 -1.14 8.84 17.26
N SER A 229 -1.36 8.16 18.39
CA SER A 229 -0.72 6.86 18.68
C SER A 229 -1.14 5.78 17.69
N VAL A 230 -0.28 4.77 17.48
CA VAL A 230 -0.53 3.66 16.56
C VAL A 230 -0.40 2.34 17.29
N ASP A 231 -1.45 1.51 17.23
CA ASP A 231 -1.48 0.16 17.80
C ASP A 231 -2.05 -0.84 16.79
N LEU A 232 -1.18 -1.71 16.25
CA LEU A 232 -1.58 -2.75 15.29
C LEU A 232 -2.41 -3.88 15.93
N ALA A 233 -2.38 -4.03 17.26
CA ALA A 233 -3.22 -5.01 17.95
C ALA A 233 -4.72 -4.67 17.79
N ARG A 234 -5.06 -3.39 17.57
CA ARG A 234 -6.44 -2.94 17.31
C ARG A 234 -7.08 -3.68 16.14
N THR A 235 -6.35 -3.90 15.03
CA THR A 235 -6.88 -4.70 13.92
C THR A 235 -7.27 -6.10 14.38
N LYS A 236 -6.42 -6.80 15.15
CA LYS A 236 -6.71 -8.17 15.62
C LYS A 236 -7.93 -8.20 16.55
N GLN A 237 -8.02 -7.22 17.46
CA GLN A 237 -9.10 -7.12 18.45
C GLN A 237 -10.44 -6.84 17.78
N LEU A 238 -10.51 -5.84 16.91
CA LEU A 238 -11.78 -5.43 16.31
C LEU A 238 -12.25 -6.39 15.20
N ALA A 239 -11.34 -6.94 14.41
CA ALA A 239 -11.67 -7.84 13.33
C ALA A 239 -12.29 -9.18 13.79
N ALA A 240 -11.99 -9.63 15.01
CA ALA A 240 -12.48 -10.90 15.53
C ALA A 240 -14.01 -11.00 15.61
N GLU A 241 -14.69 -9.85 15.73
CA GLU A 241 -16.14 -9.77 15.85
C GLU A 241 -16.84 -9.25 14.59
N ILE A 242 -16.09 -8.98 13.51
CA ILE A 242 -16.67 -8.58 12.22
C ILE A 242 -17.11 -9.81 11.45
N PRO A 243 -18.37 -9.87 10.96
CA PRO A 243 -18.85 -10.98 10.15
C PRO A 243 -18.00 -11.25 8.91
N ALA A 244 -17.83 -12.54 8.55
CA ALA A 244 -16.96 -12.98 7.46
C ALA A 244 -17.40 -12.52 6.05
N ASP A 245 -18.64 -12.09 5.90
CA ASP A 245 -19.17 -11.52 4.66
C ASP A 245 -18.73 -10.05 4.43
N ARG A 246 -18.11 -9.43 5.42
CA ARG A 246 -17.54 -8.08 5.30
C ARG A 246 -16.08 -8.14 4.88
N VAL A 247 -15.65 -7.12 4.15
CA VAL A 247 -14.23 -6.95 3.82
C VAL A 247 -13.58 -6.10 4.90
N VAL A 248 -12.55 -6.64 5.57
CA VAL A 248 -11.79 -5.91 6.59
C VAL A 248 -10.51 -5.37 5.99
N ILE A 249 -10.27 -4.07 6.15
CA ILE A 249 -9.05 -3.36 5.76
C ILE A 249 -8.35 -2.84 7.01
N SER A 250 -7.06 -3.16 7.18
CA SER A 250 -6.23 -2.58 8.24
C SER A 250 -5.56 -1.31 7.73
N GLU A 251 -5.74 -0.19 8.46
CA GLU A 251 -5.26 1.12 8.07
C GLU A 251 -4.28 1.67 9.10
N SER A 252 -3.32 2.46 8.65
CA SER A 252 -2.28 3.09 9.48
C SER A 252 -1.30 2.13 10.14
N GLY A 253 -0.04 2.56 10.24
CA GLY A 253 1.01 1.84 10.96
C GLY A 253 1.65 0.66 10.22
N ILE A 254 1.21 0.35 9.01
CA ILE A 254 1.80 -0.70 8.19
C ILE A 254 3.06 -0.16 7.50
N ASN A 255 4.23 -0.67 7.91
CA ASN A 255 5.53 -0.25 7.41
C ASN A 255 6.30 -1.38 6.71
N HIS A 256 6.04 -2.64 7.10
CA HIS A 256 6.83 -3.79 6.65
C HIS A 256 5.94 -4.98 6.28
N ARG A 257 6.41 -5.80 5.36
CA ARG A 257 5.74 -7.05 4.94
C ARG A 257 5.46 -8.00 6.11
N ALA A 258 6.32 -8.01 7.14
CA ALA A 258 6.11 -8.86 8.33
C ALA A 258 4.80 -8.49 9.07
N GLN A 259 4.46 -7.19 9.16
CA GLN A 259 3.20 -6.74 9.75
C GLN A 259 1.99 -7.17 8.91
N VAL A 260 2.12 -7.13 7.57
CA VAL A 260 1.10 -7.68 6.67
C VAL A 260 0.92 -9.19 6.90
N ALA A 261 2.02 -9.94 7.04
CA ALA A 261 1.98 -11.38 7.31
C ALA A 261 1.33 -11.70 8.66
N ASP A 262 1.59 -10.91 9.69
CA ASP A 262 1.00 -11.05 11.03
C ASP A 262 -0.51 -10.73 11.06
N LEU A 263 -0.95 -9.75 10.25
CA LEU A 263 -2.34 -9.28 10.26
C LEU A 263 -3.23 -9.92 9.19
N ARG A 264 -2.69 -10.63 8.20
CA ARG A 264 -3.46 -11.20 7.08
C ARG A 264 -4.51 -12.25 7.47
N ALA A 265 -4.41 -12.81 8.66
CA ALA A 265 -5.43 -13.71 9.20
C ALA A 265 -6.67 -12.95 9.71
N HIS A 266 -6.53 -11.64 9.95
CA HIS A 266 -7.54 -10.76 10.53
C HIS A 266 -8.05 -9.69 9.55
N ALA A 267 -7.26 -9.34 8.53
CA ALA A 267 -7.63 -8.34 7.54
C ALA A 267 -7.44 -8.89 6.13
N LYS A 268 -8.43 -8.67 5.27
CA LYS A 268 -8.39 -9.00 3.86
C LYS A 268 -7.42 -8.11 3.09
N GLY A 269 -7.33 -6.84 3.50
CA GLY A 269 -6.50 -5.85 2.83
C GLY A 269 -5.86 -4.84 3.78
N PHE A 270 -4.99 -4.03 3.20
CA PHE A 270 -4.16 -3.05 3.92
C PHE A 270 -4.16 -1.72 3.17
N LEU A 271 -4.46 -0.63 3.89
CA LEU A 271 -4.29 0.72 3.36
C LEU A 271 -2.96 1.29 3.82
N VAL A 272 -2.07 1.61 2.87
CA VAL A 272 -0.69 2.01 3.15
C VAL A 272 -0.32 3.25 2.37
N GLY A 273 0.14 4.27 3.09
CA GLY A 273 0.54 5.56 2.49
C GLY A 273 1.89 6.06 3.01
N SER A 274 1.94 6.55 4.24
CA SER A 274 3.08 7.32 4.77
C SER A 274 4.43 6.59 4.74
N SER A 275 4.44 5.27 4.92
CA SER A 275 5.68 4.46 4.86
C SER A 275 6.21 4.35 3.44
N LEU A 276 5.34 4.27 2.44
CA LEU A 276 5.71 4.22 1.03
C LEU A 276 6.13 5.59 0.51
N MET A 277 5.34 6.63 0.83
CA MET A 277 5.60 8.00 0.36
C MET A 277 6.90 8.59 0.92
N SER A 278 7.40 8.10 2.06
CA SER A 278 8.68 8.54 2.62
C SER A 278 9.91 7.87 1.99
N GLU A 279 9.73 6.85 1.16
CA GLU A 279 10.85 6.14 0.53
C GLU A 279 11.33 6.85 -0.73
N PRO A 280 12.64 7.06 -0.92
CA PRO A 280 13.19 7.67 -2.13
C PRO A 280 12.86 6.87 -3.39
N ASP A 281 12.99 5.53 -3.32
CA ASP A 281 12.60 4.60 -4.39
C ASP A 281 11.23 3.99 -4.07
N LEU A 282 10.18 4.66 -4.54
CA LEU A 282 8.80 4.25 -4.30
C LEU A 282 8.50 2.86 -4.87
N GLU A 283 8.96 2.55 -6.07
CA GLU A 283 8.67 1.26 -6.70
C GLU A 283 9.30 0.11 -5.91
N ALA A 284 10.58 0.23 -5.54
CA ALA A 284 11.23 -0.77 -4.71
C ALA A 284 10.53 -0.96 -3.36
N ALA A 285 10.05 0.12 -2.74
CA ALA A 285 9.30 0.06 -1.48
C ALA A 285 7.97 -0.68 -1.64
N VAL A 286 7.21 -0.35 -2.67
CA VAL A 286 5.93 -1.03 -3.00
C VAL A 286 6.16 -2.52 -3.26
N ARG A 287 7.16 -2.86 -4.06
CA ARG A 287 7.49 -4.26 -4.36
C ARG A 287 7.84 -5.05 -3.10
N LYS A 288 8.67 -4.49 -2.21
CA LYS A 288 9.01 -5.10 -0.91
C LYS A 288 7.78 -5.35 -0.04
N LEU A 289 6.85 -4.42 -0.02
CA LEU A 289 5.63 -4.53 0.77
C LEU A 289 4.64 -5.55 0.17
N VAL A 290 4.36 -5.44 -1.12
CA VAL A 290 3.29 -6.21 -1.80
C VAL A 290 3.75 -7.61 -2.16
N LEU A 291 4.94 -7.75 -2.78
CA LEU A 291 5.46 -9.02 -3.29
C LEU A 291 6.28 -9.78 -2.25
N GLY A 292 6.78 -9.08 -1.24
CA GLY A 292 7.65 -9.64 -0.23
C GLY A 292 9.13 -9.46 -0.55
N GLN A 293 9.99 -10.03 0.32
CA GLN A 293 11.44 -9.88 0.21
C GLN A 293 12.08 -11.12 -0.44
N ASN A 294 11.58 -11.52 -1.60
CA ASN A 294 12.06 -12.65 -2.37
C ASN A 294 13.32 -12.28 -3.20
N LYS A 295 14.17 -13.26 -3.44
CA LYS A 295 15.43 -13.10 -4.18
C LYS A 295 15.60 -14.20 -5.23
N VAL A 296 15.95 -13.82 -6.45
CA VAL A 296 16.46 -14.73 -7.48
C VAL A 296 17.99 -14.58 -7.54
N CYS A 297 18.73 -15.69 -7.41
CA CYS A 297 20.18 -15.66 -7.21
C CYS A 297 20.95 -16.29 -8.39
N GLY A 298 22.05 -15.64 -8.75
CA GLY A 298 22.94 -16.12 -9.80
C GLY A 298 22.50 -15.66 -11.19
N LEU A 299 22.03 -14.43 -11.27
CA LEU A 299 21.72 -13.76 -12.54
C LEU A 299 23.02 -13.51 -13.32
N THR A 300 23.04 -13.87 -14.60
CA THR A 300 24.22 -13.78 -15.47
C THR A 300 23.96 -13.01 -16.75
N ARG A 301 22.70 -12.73 -17.10
CA ARG A 301 22.27 -12.02 -18.31
C ARG A 301 21.22 -10.98 -17.99
N PRO A 302 21.10 -9.88 -18.76
CA PRO A 302 20.07 -8.86 -18.56
C PRO A 302 18.65 -9.43 -18.73
N GLU A 303 18.44 -10.41 -19.63
CA GLU A 303 17.16 -11.06 -19.85
C GLU A 303 16.70 -11.84 -18.59
N ASP A 304 17.64 -12.46 -17.86
CA ASP A 304 17.35 -13.16 -16.61
C ASP A 304 16.92 -12.17 -15.51
N ALA A 305 17.53 -11.00 -15.46
CA ALA A 305 17.15 -9.93 -14.54
C ALA A 305 15.73 -9.41 -14.88
N ALA A 306 15.44 -9.17 -16.16
CA ALA A 306 14.12 -8.76 -16.62
C ALA A 306 13.05 -9.81 -16.28
N ALA A 307 13.31 -11.09 -16.56
CA ALA A 307 12.39 -12.18 -16.25
C ALA A 307 12.16 -12.33 -14.73
N ALA A 308 13.22 -12.23 -13.93
CA ALA A 308 13.12 -12.25 -12.46
C ALA A 308 12.25 -11.09 -11.94
N HIS A 309 12.45 -9.89 -12.47
CA HIS A 309 11.65 -8.72 -12.14
C HIS A 309 10.17 -8.91 -12.50
N GLN A 310 9.87 -9.37 -13.72
CA GLN A 310 8.50 -9.66 -14.18
C GLN A 310 7.83 -10.75 -13.33
N ALA A 311 8.59 -11.76 -12.88
CA ALA A 311 8.11 -12.79 -11.95
C ALA A 311 7.90 -12.28 -10.51
N GLY A 312 8.17 -11.01 -10.23
CA GLY A 312 7.96 -10.40 -8.93
C GLY A 312 9.16 -10.47 -7.98
N ALA A 313 10.38 -10.81 -8.45
CA ALA A 313 11.57 -10.74 -7.61
C ALA A 313 11.83 -9.29 -7.16
N VAL A 314 12.20 -9.13 -5.89
CA VAL A 314 12.61 -7.83 -5.31
C VAL A 314 14.12 -7.72 -5.30
N PHE A 315 14.82 -8.83 -5.02
CA PHE A 315 16.27 -8.88 -5.01
C PHE A 315 16.84 -9.73 -6.14
N GLY A 316 17.91 -9.24 -6.78
CA GLY A 316 18.70 -9.96 -7.77
C GLY A 316 20.10 -10.28 -7.24
N GLY A 317 20.47 -11.57 -7.16
CA GLY A 317 21.78 -12.00 -6.66
C GLY A 317 22.81 -12.11 -7.78
N LEU A 318 23.97 -11.45 -7.61
CA LEU A 318 25.13 -11.45 -8.47
C LEU A 318 26.27 -12.19 -7.76
N ILE A 319 26.84 -13.25 -8.36
CA ILE A 319 27.80 -14.12 -7.69
C ILE A 319 29.23 -13.72 -8.04
N PHE A 320 29.99 -13.19 -7.08
CA PHE A 320 31.39 -12.80 -7.19
C PHE A 320 32.34 -13.89 -6.66
N VAL A 321 31.97 -15.16 -6.85
CA VAL A 321 32.76 -16.31 -6.44
C VAL A 321 33.33 -16.98 -7.70
N ALA A 322 34.62 -16.83 -7.98
CA ALA A 322 35.26 -17.24 -9.24
C ALA A 322 35.08 -18.72 -9.61
N LYS A 323 34.90 -19.61 -8.62
CA LYS A 323 34.65 -21.04 -8.87
C LYS A 323 33.19 -21.36 -9.21
N SER A 324 32.28 -20.38 -9.13
CA SER A 324 30.88 -20.58 -9.47
C SER A 324 30.67 -20.59 -10.98
N PRO A 325 29.87 -21.51 -11.53
CA PRO A 325 29.48 -21.46 -12.94
C PRO A 325 28.63 -20.24 -13.30
N ARG A 326 28.11 -19.55 -12.28
CA ARG A 326 27.31 -18.30 -12.39
C ARG A 326 28.10 -17.07 -11.93
N TYR A 327 29.45 -17.16 -12.00
CA TYR A 327 30.31 -16.03 -11.67
C TYR A 327 30.09 -14.88 -12.66
N VAL A 328 30.08 -13.66 -12.11
CA VAL A 328 30.12 -12.41 -12.88
C VAL A 328 31.21 -11.50 -12.34
N ASP A 329 31.92 -10.82 -13.21
CA ASP A 329 32.78 -9.69 -12.85
C ASP A 329 31.99 -8.37 -12.84
N ILE A 330 32.61 -7.25 -12.48
CA ILE A 330 31.93 -5.95 -12.40
C ILE A 330 31.34 -5.51 -13.75
N PRO A 331 32.04 -5.62 -14.91
CA PRO A 331 31.45 -5.30 -16.22
C PRO A 331 30.22 -6.16 -16.56
N ALA A 332 30.30 -7.48 -16.37
CA ALA A 332 29.17 -8.39 -16.60
C ALA A 332 27.99 -8.09 -15.65
N ALA A 333 28.28 -7.82 -14.36
CA ALA A 333 27.27 -7.44 -13.38
C ALA A 333 26.53 -6.16 -13.81
N ARG A 334 27.22 -5.13 -14.30
CA ARG A 334 26.58 -3.92 -14.85
C ARG A 334 25.66 -4.22 -16.02
N ALA A 335 26.08 -5.13 -16.93
CA ALA A 335 25.22 -5.56 -18.03
C ALA A 335 23.95 -6.25 -17.53
N VAL A 336 24.06 -7.16 -16.54
CA VAL A 336 22.90 -7.81 -15.89
C VAL A 336 21.97 -6.77 -15.26
N MET A 337 22.54 -5.82 -14.52
CA MET A 337 21.77 -4.78 -13.82
C MET A 337 21.01 -3.86 -14.78
N ALA A 338 21.49 -3.66 -15.98
CA ALA A 338 20.80 -2.88 -17.02
C ALA A 338 19.49 -3.54 -17.50
N GLY A 339 19.28 -4.84 -17.22
CA GLY A 339 18.08 -5.57 -17.63
C GLY A 339 16.83 -5.27 -16.79
N ALA A 340 16.98 -4.89 -15.53
CA ALA A 340 15.84 -4.54 -14.66
C ALA A 340 16.28 -3.80 -13.39
N GLN A 341 15.37 -3.00 -12.82
CA GLN A 341 15.54 -2.37 -11.51
C GLN A 341 15.20 -3.38 -10.39
N LEU A 342 16.21 -4.11 -9.92
CA LEU A 342 16.15 -4.97 -8.74
C LEU A 342 17.04 -4.39 -7.64
N CYS A 343 16.76 -4.71 -6.38
CA CYS A 343 17.71 -4.50 -5.30
C CYS A 343 18.83 -5.54 -5.44
N TYR A 344 19.99 -5.15 -6.00
CA TYR A 344 21.05 -6.13 -6.29
C TYR A 344 21.87 -6.48 -5.05
N VAL A 345 22.16 -7.78 -4.92
CA VAL A 345 22.88 -8.39 -3.80
C VAL A 345 24.15 -9.06 -4.34
N GLY A 346 25.32 -8.60 -3.91
CA GLY A 346 26.57 -9.27 -4.23
C GLY A 346 26.79 -10.48 -3.31
N VAL A 347 27.00 -11.66 -3.89
CA VAL A 347 27.29 -12.90 -3.15
C VAL A 347 28.79 -13.16 -3.18
N PHE A 348 29.38 -13.22 -2.01
CA PHE A 348 30.83 -13.41 -1.78
C PHE A 348 31.08 -14.64 -0.92
N ARG A 349 32.26 -15.21 -1.05
CA ARG A 349 32.75 -16.32 -0.20
C ARG A 349 34.19 -16.08 0.16
N ASN A 350 34.50 -15.81 1.44
CA ASN A 350 35.83 -15.59 1.99
C ASN A 350 36.64 -14.55 1.19
N ALA A 351 35.95 -13.50 0.65
CA ALA A 351 36.61 -12.41 -0.06
C ALA A 351 37.25 -11.43 0.92
N GLN A 352 38.24 -10.66 0.48
CA GLN A 352 38.81 -9.59 1.30
C GLN A 352 37.79 -8.46 1.49
N PRO A 353 37.60 -7.89 2.71
CA PRO A 353 36.63 -6.82 2.96
C PRO A 353 36.79 -5.63 2.02
N ALA A 354 38.02 -5.22 1.69
CA ALA A 354 38.28 -4.14 0.74
C ALA A 354 37.79 -4.44 -0.70
N THR A 355 37.84 -5.72 -1.10
CA THR A 355 37.32 -6.16 -2.42
C THR A 355 35.78 -6.04 -2.46
N ILE A 356 35.11 -6.45 -1.39
CA ILE A 356 33.67 -6.32 -1.24
C ILE A 356 33.29 -4.84 -1.31
N ALA A 357 33.95 -3.99 -0.51
CA ALA A 357 33.65 -2.56 -0.46
C ALA A 357 33.77 -1.89 -1.84
N LYS A 358 34.84 -2.18 -2.58
CA LYS A 358 35.04 -1.68 -3.95
C LYS A 358 33.91 -2.14 -4.91
N THR A 359 33.47 -3.40 -4.78
CA THR A 359 32.40 -3.93 -5.61
C THR A 359 31.06 -3.27 -5.28
N VAL A 360 30.76 -3.05 -3.99
CA VAL A 360 29.57 -2.34 -3.52
C VAL A 360 29.55 -0.92 -4.06
N GLU A 361 30.64 -0.19 -3.95
CA GLU A 361 30.78 1.18 -4.45
C GLU A 361 30.60 1.23 -5.99
N ALA A 362 31.29 0.34 -6.70
CA ALA A 362 31.24 0.31 -8.17
C ALA A 362 29.86 -0.01 -8.75
N LEU A 363 29.04 -0.80 -8.04
CA LEU A 363 27.74 -1.28 -8.51
C LEU A 363 26.56 -0.73 -7.71
N ASN A 364 26.79 0.05 -6.69
CA ASN A 364 25.75 0.54 -5.77
C ASN A 364 24.85 -0.60 -5.26
N LEU A 365 25.45 -1.66 -4.71
CA LEU A 365 24.74 -2.84 -4.26
C LEU A 365 23.87 -2.52 -3.02
N ALA A 366 22.65 -3.03 -3.00
CA ALA A 366 21.74 -2.90 -1.86
C ALA A 366 22.13 -3.79 -0.66
N ALA A 367 22.83 -4.89 -0.93
CA ALA A 367 23.31 -5.80 0.12
C ALA A 367 24.53 -6.60 -0.34
N VAL A 368 25.30 -7.08 0.64
CA VAL A 368 26.30 -8.12 0.46
C VAL A 368 25.83 -9.39 1.17
N GLN A 369 25.94 -10.54 0.52
CA GLN A 369 25.67 -11.85 1.09
C GLN A 369 26.98 -12.59 1.28
N LEU A 370 27.32 -12.85 2.55
CA LEU A 370 28.51 -13.62 2.95
C LEU A 370 28.14 -15.10 2.99
N HIS A 371 28.75 -15.90 2.10
CA HIS A 371 28.38 -17.31 1.88
C HIS A 371 29.55 -18.29 2.14
N GLY A 372 30.53 -17.85 2.90
CA GLY A 372 31.68 -18.64 3.31
C GLY A 372 31.77 -18.78 4.83
N ASP A 373 33.00 -18.77 5.33
CA ASP A 373 33.30 -18.97 6.73
C ASP A 373 33.51 -17.65 7.49
N GLU A 374 32.99 -16.51 6.91
CA GLU A 374 33.09 -15.18 7.50
C GLU A 374 32.45 -15.17 8.89
N ASP A 375 33.23 -14.88 9.92
CA ASP A 375 32.86 -14.84 11.34
C ASP A 375 32.43 -13.42 11.79
N ALA A 376 32.10 -13.24 13.06
CA ALA A 376 31.71 -11.97 13.64
C ALA A 376 32.81 -10.90 13.50
N ALA A 377 34.08 -11.25 13.71
CA ALA A 377 35.23 -10.33 13.60
C ALA A 377 35.41 -9.84 12.15
N TYR A 378 35.18 -10.72 11.18
CA TYR A 378 35.14 -10.33 9.77
C TYR A 378 34.03 -9.32 9.48
N ILE A 379 32.82 -9.55 10.02
CA ILE A 379 31.67 -8.67 9.83
C ILE A 379 31.92 -7.30 10.46
N GLU A 380 32.48 -7.24 11.65
CA GLU A 380 32.88 -5.99 12.31
C GLU A 380 33.91 -5.21 11.48
N THR A 381 34.84 -5.89 10.81
CA THR A 381 35.82 -5.25 9.91
C THR A 381 35.17 -4.77 8.61
N LEU A 382 34.18 -5.47 8.09
CA LEU A 382 33.52 -5.14 6.83
C LEU A 382 32.53 -3.96 6.98
N ARG A 383 31.75 -3.93 8.08
CA ARG A 383 30.65 -2.97 8.27
C ARG A 383 31.06 -1.49 8.04
N PRO A 384 32.17 -0.98 8.62
CA PRO A 384 32.56 0.41 8.44
C PRO A 384 33.05 0.75 7.02
N LEU A 385 33.34 -0.23 6.18
CA LEU A 385 33.76 -0.04 4.80
C LEU A 385 32.58 0.07 3.82
N LEU A 386 31.35 -0.23 4.28
CA LEU A 386 30.15 -0.24 3.45
C LEU A 386 29.32 1.03 3.68
N PRO A 387 28.60 1.52 2.65
CA PRO A 387 27.58 2.56 2.82
C PRO A 387 26.55 2.17 3.89
N ALA A 388 26.03 3.14 4.65
CA ALA A 388 25.09 2.88 5.75
C ALA A 388 23.78 2.18 5.28
N ASN A 389 23.38 2.37 4.04
CA ASN A 389 22.21 1.74 3.42
C ASN A 389 22.50 0.36 2.80
N CYS A 390 23.77 -0.09 2.75
CA CYS A 390 24.11 -1.41 2.25
C CYS A 390 23.99 -2.45 3.37
N GLN A 391 23.12 -3.44 3.20
CA GLN A 391 22.89 -4.49 4.17
C GLN A 391 23.97 -5.56 4.13
N ILE A 392 24.24 -6.21 5.27
CA ILE A 392 25.05 -7.43 5.35
C ILE A 392 24.13 -8.61 5.65
N TRP A 393 24.15 -9.61 4.78
CA TRP A 393 23.43 -10.87 4.94
C TRP A 393 24.42 -11.99 5.15
N LYS A 394 24.19 -12.85 6.16
CA LYS A 394 25.03 -14.02 6.41
C LYS A 394 24.26 -15.29 6.06
N ALA A 395 24.83 -16.11 5.18
CA ALA A 395 24.34 -17.45 4.91
C ALA A 395 24.95 -18.43 5.91
N VAL A 396 24.09 -19.24 6.53
CA VAL A 396 24.46 -20.27 7.51
C VAL A 396 24.02 -21.63 6.99
N GLY A 397 24.94 -22.54 6.85
CA GLY A 397 24.69 -23.93 6.41
C GLY A 397 24.02 -24.75 7.50
N ILE A 398 22.90 -25.36 7.21
CA ILE A 398 22.16 -26.26 8.12
C ILE A 398 22.32 -27.69 7.61
N THR A 399 22.79 -28.57 8.50
CA THR A 399 22.85 -30.00 8.25
C THR A 399 21.67 -30.69 8.93
N SER A 400 20.88 -31.47 8.17
CA SER A 400 19.75 -32.21 8.76
C SER A 400 20.22 -33.17 9.85
N GLY A 401 19.54 -33.14 11.00
CA GLY A 401 19.85 -33.99 12.15
C GLY A 401 20.99 -33.49 13.04
N GLU A 402 21.62 -32.36 12.72
CA GLU A 402 22.59 -31.71 13.60
C GLU A 402 21.98 -30.52 14.35
N PRO A 403 22.47 -30.16 15.56
CA PRO A 403 22.03 -28.97 16.25
C PRO A 403 22.23 -27.70 15.39
N LEU A 404 21.35 -26.72 15.53
CA LEU A 404 21.52 -25.43 14.87
C LEU A 404 22.86 -24.80 15.27
N PRO A 405 23.64 -24.31 14.31
CA PRO A 405 24.88 -23.58 14.63
C PRO A 405 24.53 -22.26 15.34
N ALA A 406 25.53 -21.66 16.01
CA ALA A 406 25.37 -20.35 16.63
C ALA A 406 24.98 -19.33 15.55
N LEU A 407 23.91 -18.57 15.82
CA LEU A 407 23.36 -17.54 14.92
C LEU A 407 23.62 -16.11 15.42
N ASP A 408 24.65 -15.96 16.27
CA ASP A 408 25.01 -14.66 16.88
C ASP A 408 25.92 -13.84 15.95
N TYR A 409 25.30 -13.33 14.89
CA TYR A 409 25.92 -12.42 13.93
C TYR A 409 25.25 -11.07 13.96
N GLN A 410 26.02 -9.99 14.07
CA GLN A 410 25.51 -8.61 13.95
C GLN A 410 25.28 -8.24 12.48
N VAL A 411 24.25 -8.82 11.89
CA VAL A 411 23.89 -8.67 10.46
C VAL A 411 22.44 -8.25 10.28
N ASP A 412 22.14 -7.70 9.11
CA ASP A 412 20.79 -7.25 8.78
C ASP A 412 19.86 -8.43 8.42
N ARG A 413 20.44 -9.58 8.00
CA ARG A 413 19.68 -10.78 7.68
C ARG A 413 20.51 -12.06 7.80
N LEU A 414 19.88 -13.10 8.32
CA LEU A 414 20.37 -14.48 8.24
C LEU A 414 19.65 -15.21 7.10
N LEU A 415 20.42 -15.99 6.32
CA LEU A 415 19.89 -16.93 5.33
C LEU A 415 20.28 -18.34 5.78
N LEU A 416 19.30 -19.20 5.97
CA LEU A 416 19.51 -20.61 6.25
C LEU A 416 19.59 -21.35 4.92
N ASP A 417 20.66 -22.11 4.71
CA ASP A 417 20.87 -22.87 3.49
C ASP A 417 21.25 -24.31 3.81
N THR A 418 20.85 -25.26 2.95
CA THR A 418 21.17 -26.67 3.17
C THR A 418 22.64 -26.92 2.96
N LYS A 419 23.29 -27.57 3.94
CA LYS A 419 24.65 -28.06 3.85
C LYS A 419 24.66 -29.59 3.68
N VAL A 420 25.30 -30.06 2.60
CA VAL A 420 25.47 -31.49 2.32
C VAL A 420 26.98 -31.79 2.20
N GLY A 421 27.55 -32.44 3.20
CA GLY A 421 29.00 -32.69 3.27
C GLY A 421 29.78 -31.37 3.28
N SER A 422 30.72 -31.20 2.35
CA SER A 422 31.49 -29.95 2.19
C SER A 422 30.83 -28.90 1.34
N GLN A 423 29.67 -29.20 0.73
CA GLN A 423 28.91 -28.26 -0.15
C GLN A 423 27.89 -27.49 0.68
N SER A 424 28.00 -26.17 0.68
CA SER A 424 27.04 -25.25 1.28
C SER A 424 26.38 -24.46 0.16
N GLY A 425 25.03 -24.58 0.04
CA GLY A 425 24.21 -23.91 -0.91
C GLY A 425 24.12 -24.53 -2.31
N GLY A 426 23.01 -24.27 -2.97
CA GLY A 426 22.77 -24.74 -4.36
C GLY A 426 22.58 -26.24 -4.50
N THR A 427 22.31 -26.97 -3.42
CA THR A 427 22.16 -28.44 -3.43
C THR A 427 20.81 -28.90 -3.98
N GLY A 428 19.81 -28.02 -4.01
CA GLY A 428 18.42 -28.38 -4.36
C GLY A 428 17.72 -29.28 -3.35
N GLN A 429 18.33 -29.52 -2.19
CA GLN A 429 17.78 -30.32 -1.10
C GLN A 429 17.22 -29.41 0.00
N ALA A 430 16.13 -29.82 0.62
CA ALA A 430 15.57 -29.15 1.80
C ALA A 430 16.19 -29.75 3.08
N PHE A 431 16.43 -28.93 4.09
CA PHE A 431 16.72 -29.40 5.45
C PHE A 431 15.40 -29.51 6.24
N ASP A 432 15.44 -30.28 7.33
CA ASP A 432 14.30 -30.38 8.24
C ASP A 432 14.13 -29.08 9.04
N TRP A 433 12.91 -28.55 9.04
CA TRP A 433 12.54 -27.32 9.76
C TRP A 433 12.03 -27.60 11.19
N ALA A 434 11.83 -28.87 11.57
CA ALA A 434 11.36 -29.29 12.88
C ALA A 434 12.44 -29.28 13.97
#